data_699380385c9d670c0289e58fe624eb86
#
_entry.id   699380385c9d670c0289e58fe624eb86
#
_cell.length_a   1.000
_cell.length_b   1.000
_cell.length_c   1.000
_cell.angle_alpha   90.00
_cell.angle_beta   90.00
_cell.angle_gamma   90.00
#
_symmetry.space_group_name_H-M   'P 1'
#
loop_
_entity.id
_entity.type
_entity.pdbx_description
1 polymer ?
#
loop_
_entity_poly.entity_id
_entity_poly.type
_entity_poly.pdbx_seq_one_letter_code
_entity_poly.pdbx_strand_id
1 'polypeptide(L)'
;MPKSRQHWGSPLVHQRLNAVLAVLISFALITIAAPAWAALPQGNAVKDPAAILRDALPFDQDDIRELQHRLELTSDDLRAKRWTALGKTVSRTESLLNTRRDTILNAVPEAKRGTAEALFERVDQGLEDLKEKVKATDKPGFIADRRRTLSFIGDVEALLVPEGFEREIPAEFDALPRLQGRATLNISTTQGELTTVVDGYNAPLTAGAF
;
A
#
# COMPACT_ATOMS: atom_id res chain seq x y z
N MET A 1 77.42 42.49 22.91
CA MET A 1 76.89 41.21 23.42
C MET A 1 75.40 41.37 23.69
N PRO A 2 74.53 40.79 22.87
CA PRO A 2 73.09 40.68 23.24
C PRO A 2 72.76 39.24 23.62
N LYS A 3 72.06 39.10 24.74
CA LYS A 3 71.53 37.82 25.28
C LYS A 3 70.34 37.37 24.48
N SER A 4 70.43 36.17 23.90
CA SER A 4 69.31 35.43 23.33
C SER A 4 68.38 34.95 24.43
N ARG A 5 67.10 35.34 24.40
CA ARG A 5 66.04 34.73 25.23
C ARG A 5 65.46 33.53 24.45
N GLN A 6 65.74 32.33 24.91
CA GLN A 6 65.06 31.12 24.46
C GLN A 6 63.72 31.08 25.17
N HIS A 7 62.63 31.13 24.37
CA HIS A 7 61.30 30.79 24.83
C HIS A 7 61.10 29.28 24.85
N TRP A 8 61.15 28.71 26.00
CA TRP A 8 60.76 27.31 26.23
C TRP A 8 59.23 27.23 26.31
N GLY A 9 58.55 26.95 25.17
CA GLY A 9 57.19 26.51 25.18
C GLY A 9 57.18 25.03 25.58
N SER A 10 56.63 24.72 26.76
CA SER A 10 56.63 23.34 27.28
C SER A 10 55.78 22.40 26.39
N PRO A 11 56.31 21.28 25.91
CA PRO A 11 55.61 20.33 25.02
C PRO A 11 54.33 19.75 25.67
N LEU A 12 54.23 19.77 26.99
CA LEU A 12 53.10 19.28 27.78
C LEU A 12 51.79 20.10 27.57
N VAL A 13 51.89 21.39 27.26
CA VAL A 13 50.71 22.25 27.05
C VAL A 13 50.06 21.91 25.71
N HIS A 14 50.83 21.69 24.67
CA HIS A 14 50.33 21.34 23.34
C HIS A 14 49.73 19.94 23.33
N GLN A 15 50.29 18.99 24.08
CA GLN A 15 49.79 17.63 24.18
C GLN A 15 48.43 17.58 24.90
N ARG A 16 48.23 18.38 25.96
CA ARG A 16 46.97 18.51 26.66
C ARG A 16 45.91 19.20 25.79
N LEU A 17 46.30 20.25 25.08
CA LEU A 17 45.39 20.96 24.17
C LEU A 17 44.89 20.07 23.05
N ASN A 18 45.76 19.27 22.44
CA ASN A 18 45.37 18.32 21.39
C ASN A 18 44.46 17.18 21.91
N ALA A 19 44.71 16.72 23.13
CA ALA A 19 43.87 15.73 23.77
C ALA A 19 42.43 16.26 24.05
N VAL A 20 42.31 17.49 24.53
CA VAL A 20 41.00 18.14 24.75
C VAL A 20 40.29 18.41 23.45
N LEU A 21 41.00 18.84 22.41
CA LEU A 21 40.44 19.06 21.07
C LEU A 21 39.94 17.76 20.44
N ALA A 22 40.68 16.67 20.58
CA ALA A 22 40.27 15.35 20.11
C ALA A 22 39.01 14.84 20.78
N VAL A 23 38.87 15.05 22.12
CA VAL A 23 37.66 14.67 22.87
C VAL A 23 36.44 15.51 22.44
N LEU A 24 36.65 16.81 22.23
CA LEU A 24 35.58 17.72 21.78
C LEU A 24 35.09 17.36 20.37
N ILE A 25 36.00 17.01 19.45
CA ILE A 25 35.66 16.58 18.08
C ILE A 25 34.92 15.24 18.13
N SER A 26 35.35 14.30 18.97
CA SER A 26 34.67 13.01 19.13
C SER A 26 33.24 13.18 19.69
N PHE A 27 33.05 14.09 20.63
CA PHE A 27 31.73 14.39 21.20
C PHE A 27 30.82 15.10 20.19
N ALA A 28 31.35 16.00 19.36
CA ALA A 28 30.63 16.66 18.29
C ALA A 28 30.19 15.67 17.20
N LEU A 29 31.01 14.67 16.84
CA LEU A 29 30.65 13.63 15.88
C LEU A 29 29.53 12.69 16.36
N ILE A 30 29.44 12.44 17.66
CA ILE A 30 28.38 11.62 18.26
C ILE A 30 27.03 12.38 18.24
N THR A 31 27.04 13.70 18.36
CA THR A 31 25.80 14.52 18.33
C THR A 31 25.26 14.76 16.93
N ILE A 32 26.05 14.53 15.86
CA ILE A 32 25.61 14.66 14.45
C ILE A 32 24.95 13.37 13.93
N ALA A 33 25.05 12.25 14.67
CA ALA A 33 24.20 11.10 14.40
C ALA A 33 22.76 11.49 14.75
N ALA A 34 22.11 12.23 13.84
CA ALA A 34 20.68 12.43 13.92
C ALA A 34 20.04 11.05 14.03
N PRO A 35 19.23 10.76 15.06
CA PRO A 35 18.46 9.54 15.07
C PRO A 35 17.71 9.51 13.76
N ALA A 36 17.97 8.54 12.90
CA ALA A 36 17.10 8.23 11.77
C ALA A 36 15.77 7.80 12.40
N TRP A 37 14.96 8.78 12.75
CA TRP A 37 13.57 8.55 13.02
C TRP A 37 13.02 8.03 11.70
N ALA A 38 12.86 6.72 11.59
CA ALA A 38 12.03 6.14 10.58
C ALA A 38 10.65 6.74 10.82
N ALA A 39 10.39 7.89 10.17
CA ALA A 39 9.08 8.47 10.13
C ALA A 39 8.22 7.43 9.45
N LEU A 40 7.45 6.68 10.25
CA LEU A 40 6.38 5.86 9.72
C LEU A 40 5.52 6.77 8.84
N PRO A 41 5.12 6.32 7.64
CA PRO A 41 4.25 7.11 6.78
C PRO A 41 3.09 7.64 7.61
N GLN A 42 2.93 8.95 7.67
CA GLN A 42 1.82 9.58 8.37
C GLN A 42 0.56 9.33 7.52
N GLY A 43 -0.10 8.22 7.77
CA GLY A 43 -1.37 7.84 7.16
C GLY A 43 -2.14 6.98 8.15
N ASN A 44 -3.46 7.02 8.10
CA ASN A 44 -4.27 6.05 8.80
C ASN A 44 -3.91 4.67 8.27
N ALA A 45 -3.46 3.77 9.15
CA ALA A 45 -3.19 2.39 8.77
C ALA A 45 -4.42 1.81 8.07
N VAL A 46 -4.22 1.24 6.90
CA VAL A 46 -5.28 0.52 6.18
C VAL A 46 -5.68 -0.67 7.06
N LYS A 47 -6.93 -0.65 7.54
CA LYS A 47 -7.47 -1.69 8.44
C LYS A 47 -8.29 -2.74 7.71
N ASP A 48 -8.62 -2.49 6.44
CA ASP A 48 -9.33 -3.45 5.60
C ASP A 48 -8.32 -4.36 4.91
N PRO A 49 -8.25 -5.65 5.27
CA PRO A 49 -7.30 -6.59 4.65
C PRO A 49 -7.55 -6.74 3.14
N ALA A 50 -8.78 -6.56 2.67
CA ALA A 50 -9.10 -6.60 1.25
C ALA A 50 -8.49 -5.41 0.49
N ALA A 51 -8.42 -4.22 1.10
CA ALA A 51 -7.75 -3.06 0.50
C ALA A 51 -6.24 -3.32 0.34
N ILE A 52 -5.60 -3.87 1.38
CA ILE A 52 -4.17 -4.22 1.32
C ILE A 52 -3.91 -5.21 0.17
N LEU A 53 -4.78 -6.21 -0.01
CA LEU A 53 -4.64 -7.18 -1.09
C LEU A 53 -4.85 -6.55 -2.47
N ARG A 54 -5.79 -5.60 -2.63
CA ARG A 54 -5.95 -4.88 -3.90
C ARG A 54 -4.72 -4.03 -4.20
N ASP A 55 -4.28 -3.20 -3.28
CA ASP A 55 -3.12 -2.33 -3.46
C ASP A 55 -1.83 -3.11 -3.77
N ALA A 56 -1.74 -4.35 -3.30
CA ALA A 56 -0.60 -5.24 -3.50
C ALA A 56 -0.57 -5.93 -4.88
N LEU A 57 -1.60 -5.79 -5.74
CA LEU A 57 -1.60 -6.40 -7.07
C LEU A 57 -0.56 -5.74 -7.99
N PRO A 58 0.28 -6.53 -8.68
CA PRO A 58 1.38 -6.02 -9.49
C PRO A 58 0.91 -5.71 -10.93
N PHE A 59 0.21 -4.61 -11.11
CA PHE A 59 -0.16 -4.07 -12.41
C PHE A 59 -0.02 -2.55 -12.41
N ASP A 60 0.04 -1.97 -13.61
CA ASP A 60 0.23 -0.54 -13.82
C ASP A 60 -0.95 0.01 -14.66
N GLN A 61 -2.00 0.47 -13.96
CA GLN A 61 -3.15 1.12 -14.58
C GLN A 61 -3.81 2.07 -13.56
N ASP A 62 -3.50 3.36 -13.69
CA ASP A 62 -3.85 4.41 -12.72
C ASP A 62 -5.37 4.67 -12.63
N ASP A 63 -6.10 4.59 -13.75
CA ASP A 63 -7.53 4.93 -13.76
C ASP A 63 -8.36 4.00 -12.86
N ILE A 64 -8.07 2.68 -12.87
CA ILE A 64 -8.79 1.74 -12.00
C ILE A 64 -8.34 1.87 -10.54
N ARG A 65 -7.06 2.16 -10.31
CA ARG A 65 -6.57 2.50 -8.96
C ARG A 65 -7.28 3.71 -8.38
N GLU A 66 -7.51 4.72 -9.20
CA GLU A 66 -8.26 5.90 -8.78
C GLU A 66 -9.72 5.58 -8.44
N LEU A 67 -10.39 4.70 -9.22
CA LEU A 67 -11.74 4.21 -8.90
C LEU A 67 -11.77 3.51 -7.54
N GLN A 68 -10.84 2.58 -7.31
CA GLN A 68 -10.67 1.88 -6.04
C GLN A 68 -10.53 2.85 -4.87
N HIS A 69 -9.50 3.71 -4.92
CA HIS A 69 -9.16 4.62 -3.83
C HIS A 69 -10.28 5.61 -3.52
N ARG A 70 -10.99 6.12 -4.53
CA ARG A 70 -12.15 7.01 -4.31
C ARG A 70 -13.24 6.35 -3.47
N LEU A 71 -13.56 5.08 -3.73
CA LEU A 71 -14.55 4.35 -2.93
C LEU A 71 -14.01 4.02 -1.53
N GLU A 72 -12.75 3.68 -1.38
CA GLU A 72 -12.13 3.38 -0.09
C GLU A 72 -12.09 4.60 0.83
N LEU A 73 -11.79 5.78 0.28
CA LEU A 73 -11.78 7.05 1.02
C LEU A 73 -13.16 7.49 1.55
N THR A 74 -14.26 6.91 1.07
CA THR A 74 -15.60 7.18 1.61
C THR A 74 -15.77 6.80 3.09
N SER A 75 -14.82 6.05 3.66
CA SER A 75 -14.87 5.60 5.06
C SER A 75 -14.98 6.74 6.08
N ASP A 76 -14.26 7.84 5.85
CA ASP A 76 -14.25 8.98 6.76
C ASP A 76 -15.54 9.80 6.68
N ASP A 77 -16.06 10.00 5.46
CA ASP A 77 -17.35 10.65 5.26
C ASP A 77 -18.48 9.84 5.87
N LEU A 78 -18.44 8.52 5.73
CA LEU A 78 -19.42 7.61 6.31
C LEU A 78 -19.36 7.60 7.83
N ARG A 79 -18.16 7.65 8.41
CA ARG A 79 -18.00 7.74 9.88
C ARG A 79 -18.57 9.03 10.41
N ALA A 80 -18.33 10.13 9.71
CA ALA A 80 -18.81 11.47 10.04
C ALA A 80 -20.26 11.72 9.59
N LYS A 81 -20.93 10.73 8.99
CA LYS A 81 -22.30 10.82 8.45
C LYS A 81 -22.50 11.96 7.45
N ARG A 82 -21.46 12.26 6.65
CA ARG A 82 -21.50 13.30 5.62
C ARG A 82 -22.12 12.78 4.32
N TRP A 83 -23.42 12.49 4.36
CA TRP A 83 -24.15 11.86 3.26
C TRP A 83 -24.07 12.61 1.92
N THR A 84 -24.12 13.94 1.96
CA THR A 84 -23.96 14.75 0.74
C THR A 84 -22.59 14.59 0.11
N ALA A 85 -21.53 14.50 0.92
CA ALA A 85 -20.17 14.25 0.43
C ALA A 85 -20.04 12.84 -0.15
N LEU A 86 -20.60 11.83 0.52
CA LEU A 86 -20.69 10.45 0.02
C LEU A 86 -21.35 10.40 -1.36
N GLY A 87 -22.52 11.02 -1.52
CA GLY A 87 -23.22 11.05 -2.80
C GLY A 87 -22.41 11.69 -3.92
N LYS A 88 -21.73 12.79 -3.62
CA LYS A 88 -20.81 13.44 -4.59
C LYS A 88 -19.65 12.52 -4.97
N THR A 89 -19.07 11.81 -4.02
CA THR A 89 -17.96 10.87 -4.27
C THR A 89 -18.41 9.72 -5.15
N VAL A 90 -19.55 9.08 -4.84
CA VAL A 90 -20.11 7.99 -5.66
C VAL A 90 -20.38 8.46 -7.10
N SER A 91 -21.04 9.63 -7.29
CA SER A 91 -21.31 10.18 -8.63
C SER A 91 -20.03 10.53 -9.41
N ARG A 92 -18.99 11.00 -8.73
CA ARG A 92 -17.69 11.26 -9.37
C ARG A 92 -16.97 9.98 -9.77
N THR A 93 -17.11 8.94 -8.96
CA THR A 93 -16.55 7.61 -9.27
C THR A 93 -17.22 7.02 -10.50
N GLU A 94 -18.54 7.11 -10.60
CA GLU A 94 -19.29 6.70 -11.78
C GLU A 94 -18.88 7.50 -13.04
N SER A 95 -18.77 8.82 -12.92
CA SER A 95 -18.32 9.66 -14.04
C SER A 95 -16.91 9.30 -14.51
N LEU A 96 -16.02 8.97 -13.57
CA LEU A 96 -14.67 8.49 -13.87
C LEU A 96 -14.72 7.16 -14.60
N LEU A 97 -15.49 6.17 -14.10
CA LEU A 97 -15.66 4.88 -14.75
C LEU A 97 -16.17 5.05 -16.18
N ASN A 98 -17.23 5.82 -16.38
CA ASN A 98 -17.80 6.07 -17.72
C ASN A 98 -16.79 6.71 -18.68
N THR A 99 -15.93 7.60 -18.18
CA THR A 99 -14.93 8.28 -19.01
C THR A 99 -13.71 7.41 -19.31
N ARG A 100 -13.33 6.53 -18.39
CA ARG A 100 -12.08 5.76 -18.46
C ARG A 100 -12.29 4.27 -18.76
N ARG A 101 -13.53 3.80 -18.86
CA ARG A 101 -13.86 2.40 -19.11
C ARG A 101 -13.07 1.81 -20.29
N ASP A 102 -13.08 2.48 -21.44
CA ASP A 102 -12.40 1.98 -22.64
C ASP A 102 -10.89 1.94 -22.44
N THR A 103 -10.32 2.91 -21.75
CA THR A 103 -8.88 2.94 -21.42
C THR A 103 -8.50 1.75 -20.55
N ILE A 104 -9.30 1.45 -19.53
CA ILE A 104 -9.07 0.30 -18.64
C ILE A 104 -9.26 -1.01 -19.39
N LEU A 105 -10.34 -1.15 -20.17
CA LEU A 105 -10.60 -2.36 -20.97
C LEU A 105 -9.50 -2.64 -22.00
N ASN A 106 -8.95 -1.60 -22.61
CA ASN A 106 -7.84 -1.76 -23.57
C ASN A 106 -6.54 -2.22 -22.90
N ALA A 107 -6.35 -1.96 -21.60
CA ALA A 107 -5.23 -2.49 -20.82
C ALA A 107 -5.41 -3.98 -20.44
N VAL A 108 -6.64 -4.50 -20.44
CA VAL A 108 -6.92 -5.91 -20.15
C VAL A 108 -6.56 -6.77 -21.37
N PRO A 109 -5.88 -7.92 -21.19
CA PRO A 109 -5.64 -8.88 -22.26
C PRO A 109 -6.92 -9.23 -23.02
N GLU A 110 -6.85 -9.30 -24.36
CA GLU A 110 -8.03 -9.48 -25.23
C GLU A 110 -8.91 -10.68 -24.82
N ALA A 111 -8.28 -11.80 -24.49
CA ALA A 111 -9.00 -13.02 -24.06
C ALA A 111 -9.81 -12.84 -22.76
N LYS A 112 -9.51 -11.80 -21.97
CA LYS A 112 -10.15 -11.53 -20.67
C LYS A 112 -11.10 -10.32 -20.71
N ARG A 113 -11.18 -9.59 -21.84
CA ARG A 113 -11.99 -8.35 -21.94
C ARG A 113 -13.47 -8.59 -21.70
N GLY A 114 -14.04 -9.65 -22.24
CA GLY A 114 -15.45 -9.97 -21.99
C GLY A 114 -15.75 -10.22 -20.50
N THR A 115 -14.80 -10.82 -19.77
CA THR A 115 -14.93 -10.97 -18.31
C THR A 115 -14.86 -9.61 -17.61
N ALA A 116 -13.94 -8.73 -18.03
CA ALA A 116 -13.81 -7.39 -17.48
C ALA A 116 -15.06 -6.54 -17.74
N GLU A 117 -15.67 -6.61 -18.92
CA GLU A 117 -16.92 -5.95 -19.26
C GLU A 117 -18.06 -6.39 -18.33
N ALA A 118 -18.24 -7.70 -18.13
CA ALA A 118 -19.25 -8.24 -17.21
C ALA A 118 -19.01 -7.80 -15.75
N LEU A 119 -17.75 -7.64 -15.34
CA LEU A 119 -17.41 -7.12 -14.02
C LEU A 119 -17.74 -5.61 -13.92
N PHE A 120 -17.49 -4.84 -14.96
CA PHE A 120 -17.85 -3.42 -14.97
C PHE A 120 -19.36 -3.20 -14.91
N GLU A 121 -20.17 -4.04 -15.54
CA GLU A 121 -21.64 -4.00 -15.38
C GLU A 121 -22.04 -4.18 -13.90
N ARG A 122 -21.35 -5.06 -13.18
CA ARG A 122 -21.57 -5.23 -11.74
C ARG A 122 -21.08 -4.03 -10.91
N VAL A 123 -20.00 -3.39 -11.34
CA VAL A 123 -19.53 -2.14 -10.70
C VAL A 123 -20.56 -1.03 -10.90
N ASP A 124 -21.12 -0.88 -12.12
CA ASP A 124 -22.18 0.10 -12.40
C ASP A 124 -23.39 -0.13 -11.48
N GLN A 125 -23.88 -1.36 -11.42
CA GLN A 125 -25.00 -1.70 -10.54
C GLN A 125 -24.65 -1.40 -9.07
N GLY A 126 -23.45 -1.73 -8.64
CA GLY A 126 -22.98 -1.42 -7.29
C GLY A 126 -22.92 0.08 -6.98
N LEU A 127 -22.54 0.91 -7.95
CA LEU A 127 -22.55 2.36 -7.80
C LEU A 127 -23.97 2.91 -7.69
N GLU A 128 -24.93 2.38 -8.46
CA GLU A 128 -26.34 2.72 -8.30
C GLU A 128 -26.88 2.30 -6.93
N ASP A 129 -26.61 1.08 -6.49
CA ASP A 129 -27.00 0.60 -5.16
C ASP A 129 -26.45 1.54 -4.05
N LEU A 130 -25.18 1.99 -4.18
CA LEU A 130 -24.58 2.94 -3.25
C LEU A 130 -25.31 4.29 -3.23
N LYS A 131 -25.75 4.80 -4.38
CA LYS A 131 -26.56 6.05 -4.45
C LYS A 131 -27.90 5.89 -3.71
N GLU A 132 -28.55 4.74 -3.85
CA GLU A 132 -29.78 4.42 -3.11
C GLU A 132 -29.53 4.40 -1.60
N LYS A 133 -28.42 3.77 -1.13
CA LYS A 133 -28.06 3.77 0.30
C LYS A 133 -27.76 5.18 0.82
N VAL A 134 -27.12 6.03 -0.01
CA VAL A 134 -26.91 7.45 0.35
C VAL A 134 -28.24 8.18 0.53
N LYS A 135 -29.18 8.04 -0.43
CA LYS A 135 -30.53 8.66 -0.34
C LYS A 135 -31.28 8.19 0.91
N ALA A 136 -31.21 6.90 1.22
CA ALA A 136 -31.85 6.29 2.39
C ALA A 136 -31.10 6.56 3.70
N THR A 137 -29.91 7.17 3.67
CA THR A 137 -29.00 7.29 4.83
C THR A 137 -28.73 5.96 5.53
N ASP A 138 -28.72 4.86 4.75
CA ASP A 138 -28.52 3.50 5.22
C ASP A 138 -27.02 3.17 5.32
N LYS A 139 -26.46 3.36 6.52
CA LYS A 139 -25.04 3.13 6.77
C LYS A 139 -24.63 1.64 6.66
N PRO A 140 -25.36 0.67 7.25
CA PRO A 140 -25.01 -0.75 7.10
C PRO A 140 -25.08 -1.21 5.65
N GLY A 141 -26.12 -0.85 4.91
CA GLY A 141 -26.26 -1.15 3.49
C GLY A 141 -25.14 -0.54 2.66
N PHE A 142 -24.79 0.73 2.89
CA PHE A 142 -23.68 1.38 2.21
C PHE A 142 -22.35 0.63 2.42
N ILE A 143 -22.06 0.17 3.64
CA ILE A 143 -20.84 -0.60 3.93
C ILE A 143 -20.84 -1.93 3.14
N ALA A 144 -21.95 -2.63 3.13
CA ALA A 144 -22.08 -3.91 2.44
C ALA A 144 -21.92 -3.76 0.93
N ASP A 145 -22.65 -2.81 0.33
CA ASP A 145 -22.61 -2.56 -1.11
C ASP A 145 -21.25 -2.02 -1.56
N ARG A 146 -20.62 -1.13 -0.78
CA ARG A 146 -19.27 -0.67 -1.06
C ARG A 146 -18.26 -1.81 -1.08
N ARG A 147 -18.31 -2.73 -0.11
CA ARG A 147 -17.42 -3.89 -0.06
C ARG A 147 -17.59 -4.76 -1.29
N ARG A 148 -18.83 -5.01 -1.70
CA ARG A 148 -19.17 -5.79 -2.89
C ARG A 148 -18.66 -5.11 -4.17
N THR A 149 -18.91 -3.80 -4.33
CA THR A 149 -18.44 -3.03 -5.48
C THR A 149 -16.91 -3.02 -5.57
N LEU A 150 -16.22 -2.81 -4.44
CA LEU A 150 -14.76 -2.88 -4.37
C LEU A 150 -14.23 -4.29 -4.67
N SER A 151 -14.97 -5.35 -4.37
CA SER A 151 -14.59 -6.71 -4.77
C SER A 151 -14.59 -6.84 -6.30
N PHE A 152 -15.61 -6.36 -6.99
CA PHE A 152 -15.66 -6.40 -8.45
C PHE A 152 -14.55 -5.55 -9.09
N ILE A 153 -14.23 -4.38 -8.52
CA ILE A 153 -13.07 -3.59 -8.98
C ILE A 153 -11.79 -4.41 -8.81
N GLY A 154 -11.57 -5.03 -7.65
CA GLY A 154 -10.42 -5.87 -7.40
C GLY A 154 -10.33 -7.10 -8.34
N ASP A 155 -11.47 -7.64 -8.76
CA ASP A 155 -11.52 -8.72 -9.75
C ASP A 155 -11.08 -8.21 -11.14
N VAL A 156 -11.45 -6.99 -11.55
CA VAL A 156 -10.93 -6.35 -12.78
C VAL A 156 -9.43 -6.11 -12.66
N GLU A 157 -8.97 -5.59 -11.52
CA GLU A 157 -7.54 -5.38 -11.25
C GLU A 157 -6.72 -6.65 -11.36
N ALA A 158 -7.27 -7.78 -10.90
CA ALA A 158 -6.62 -9.09 -11.03
C ALA A 158 -6.46 -9.54 -12.50
N LEU A 159 -7.37 -9.11 -13.41
CA LEU A 159 -7.25 -9.39 -14.85
C LEU A 159 -6.13 -8.59 -15.53
N LEU A 160 -5.71 -7.45 -14.92
CA LEU A 160 -4.63 -6.59 -15.39
C LEU A 160 -3.24 -7.09 -15.01
N VAL A 161 -3.15 -8.03 -14.07
CA VAL A 161 -1.85 -8.62 -13.69
C VAL A 161 -1.26 -9.34 -14.90
N PRO A 162 0.00 -9.04 -15.29
CA PRO A 162 0.66 -9.69 -16.40
C PRO A 162 0.69 -11.22 -16.24
N GLU A 163 0.44 -11.94 -17.35
CA GLU A 163 0.54 -13.40 -17.34
C GLU A 163 1.99 -13.83 -17.04
N GLY A 164 2.12 -14.81 -16.15
CA GLY A 164 3.44 -15.29 -15.75
C GLY A 164 4.23 -14.30 -14.88
N PHE A 165 3.55 -13.31 -14.28
CA PHE A 165 4.24 -12.42 -13.34
C PHE A 165 4.88 -13.22 -12.21
N GLU A 166 6.19 -13.11 -12.11
CA GLU A 166 6.98 -13.70 -11.03
C GLU A 166 7.86 -12.62 -10.41
N ARG A 167 7.90 -12.60 -9.09
CA ARG A 167 8.84 -11.74 -8.36
C ARG A 167 10.22 -12.39 -8.40
N GLU A 168 11.23 -11.60 -8.71
CA GLU A 168 12.63 -12.05 -8.66
C GLU A 168 13.00 -12.46 -7.24
N ILE A 169 13.59 -13.63 -7.12
CA ILE A 169 14.04 -14.23 -5.85
C ILE A 169 15.53 -14.50 -5.98
N PRO A 170 16.34 -14.22 -4.94
CA PRO A 170 17.75 -14.58 -4.94
C PRO A 170 17.97 -16.08 -5.16
N ALA A 171 18.95 -16.43 -5.99
CA ALA A 171 19.20 -17.81 -6.42
C ALA A 171 19.44 -18.80 -5.27
N GLU A 172 19.89 -18.31 -4.11
CA GLU A 172 20.09 -19.11 -2.90
C GLU A 172 18.79 -19.74 -2.35
N PHE A 173 17.62 -19.20 -2.77
CA PHE A 173 16.29 -19.68 -2.37
C PHE A 173 15.56 -20.47 -3.47
N ASP A 174 16.21 -20.77 -4.59
CA ASP A 174 15.58 -21.42 -5.74
C ASP A 174 14.99 -22.81 -5.43
N ALA A 175 15.56 -23.51 -4.45
CA ALA A 175 15.08 -24.82 -4.05
C ALA A 175 13.85 -24.80 -3.12
N LEU A 176 13.41 -23.61 -2.67
CA LEU A 176 12.28 -23.50 -1.76
C LEU A 176 10.94 -23.48 -2.52
N PRO A 177 9.87 -24.02 -1.91
CA PRO A 177 8.52 -23.92 -2.47
C PRO A 177 8.11 -22.47 -2.69
N ARG A 178 7.39 -22.20 -3.77
CA ARG A 178 6.86 -20.87 -4.09
C ARG A 178 5.42 -20.98 -4.54
N LEU A 179 4.62 -20.00 -4.13
CA LEU A 179 3.30 -19.79 -4.68
C LEU A 179 3.38 -18.72 -5.78
N GLN A 180 2.91 -19.05 -6.97
CA GLN A 180 2.66 -18.08 -8.04
C GLN A 180 1.23 -17.56 -7.92
N GLY A 181 1.05 -16.24 -7.87
CA GLY A 181 -0.28 -15.66 -7.71
C GLY A 181 -0.80 -15.74 -6.28
N ARG A 182 -2.11 -15.93 -6.14
CA ARG A 182 -2.80 -15.99 -4.84
C ARG A 182 -3.51 -17.32 -4.65
N ALA A 183 -3.56 -17.78 -3.41
CA ALA A 183 -4.36 -18.91 -3.01
C ALA A 183 -5.28 -18.55 -1.84
N THR A 184 -6.49 -19.09 -1.86
CA THR A 184 -7.43 -18.98 -0.74
C THR A 184 -7.43 -20.29 0.03
N LEU A 185 -7.17 -20.20 1.32
CA LEU A 185 -7.12 -21.34 2.23
C LEU A 185 -8.28 -21.28 3.21
N ASN A 186 -8.99 -22.40 3.37
CA ASN A 186 -10.00 -22.57 4.40
C ASN A 186 -9.40 -23.44 5.52
N ILE A 187 -9.28 -22.85 6.69
CA ILE A 187 -8.65 -23.48 7.86
C ILE A 187 -9.75 -23.78 8.88
N SER A 188 -9.99 -25.07 9.15
CA SER A 188 -10.93 -25.49 10.19
C SER A 188 -10.21 -25.56 11.53
N THR A 189 -10.76 -24.88 12.53
CA THR A 189 -10.24 -24.87 13.90
C THR A 189 -11.31 -25.34 14.89
N THR A 190 -10.93 -25.63 16.11
CA THR A 190 -11.87 -25.95 17.19
C THR A 190 -12.77 -24.77 17.58
N GLN A 191 -12.45 -23.55 17.14
CA GLN A 191 -13.21 -22.32 17.39
C GLN A 191 -14.00 -21.85 16.17
N GLY A 192 -13.93 -22.56 15.05
CA GLY A 192 -14.62 -22.24 13.81
C GLY A 192 -13.68 -22.26 12.60
N GLU A 193 -14.22 -21.82 11.47
CA GLU A 193 -13.48 -21.78 10.20
C GLU A 193 -12.89 -20.39 9.95
N LEU A 194 -11.69 -20.39 9.39
CA LEU A 194 -10.97 -19.20 8.93
C LEU A 194 -10.74 -19.30 7.43
N THR A 195 -11.06 -18.22 6.71
CA THR A 195 -10.65 -18.07 5.30
C THR A 195 -9.48 -17.09 5.24
N THR A 196 -8.35 -17.54 4.70
CA THR A 196 -7.12 -16.76 4.56
C THR A 196 -6.72 -16.70 3.09
N VAL A 197 -6.31 -15.52 2.63
CA VAL A 197 -5.68 -15.34 1.32
C VAL A 197 -4.19 -15.19 1.52
N VAL A 198 -3.39 -16.05 0.86
CA VAL A 198 -1.94 -15.94 0.82
C VAL A 198 -1.52 -15.32 -0.50
N ASP A 199 -0.61 -14.34 -0.44
CA ASP A 199 -0.21 -13.52 -1.59
C ASP A 199 1.19 -13.90 -2.09
N GLY A 200 1.24 -14.74 -3.09
CA GLY A 200 2.47 -15.15 -3.76
C GLY A 200 3.03 -14.08 -4.70
N TYR A 201 2.27 -13.05 -5.08
CA TYR A 201 2.80 -11.95 -5.88
C TYR A 201 3.85 -11.14 -5.11
N ASN A 202 3.65 -10.93 -3.82
CA ASN A 202 4.53 -10.11 -2.99
C ASN A 202 5.44 -10.93 -2.06
N ALA A 203 5.01 -12.12 -1.65
CA ALA A 203 5.75 -12.98 -0.74
C ALA A 203 5.72 -14.45 -1.21
N PRO A 204 6.27 -14.78 -2.40
CA PRO A 204 6.13 -16.10 -3.01
C PRO A 204 6.68 -17.24 -2.15
N LEU A 205 7.79 -17.04 -1.47
CA LEU A 205 8.39 -18.05 -0.58
C LEU A 205 7.56 -18.27 0.68
N THR A 206 7.15 -17.19 1.35
CA THR A 206 6.31 -17.27 2.55
C THR A 206 4.96 -17.91 2.23
N ALA A 207 4.34 -17.50 1.12
CA ALA A 207 3.07 -18.06 0.66
C ALA A 207 3.20 -19.52 0.19
N GLY A 208 4.35 -19.91 -0.35
CA GLY A 208 4.62 -21.28 -0.77
C GLY A 208 4.92 -22.23 0.38
N ALA A 209 5.43 -21.70 1.50
CA ALA A 209 5.71 -22.47 2.71
C ALA A 209 4.49 -22.63 3.62
N PHE A 210 3.41 -21.86 3.40
CA PHE A 210 2.18 -21.90 4.19
C PHE A 210 1.33 -23.12 3.83
#